data_2f3d9dc0cc01bd471a7b047051868a65
#
_entry.id   2f3d9dc0cc01bd471a7b047051868a65
#
_cell.length_a   1.000
_cell.length_b   1.000
_cell.length_c   1.000
_cell.angle_alpha   90.00
_cell.angle_beta   90.00
_cell.angle_gamma   90.00
#
_symmetry.space_group_name_H-M   'P 1'
#
loop_
_entity.id
_entity.type
_entity.pdbx_description
1 polymer ?
#
loop_
_entity_poly.entity_id
_entity_poly.type
_entity_poly.pdbx_seq_one_letter_code
_entity_poly.pdbx_strand_id
1 'polypeptide(L)'
;IAKEAVTISVEENVELMSILARTSGFREYNMSQGIQYCIDVDKWFGQYTNHPAVAYMQQLRKNYGISYDAVASMAISLECAHGKVSLLPIEKNLLDKRWENVSLDTFLVKLNSFYNDTHFHDFYLRHIELYNRTVDKVKQDVLADFDKAWYDRFYGKKIKTTFHVIMGMTNGGGNYGPTRQL
;
A
#
# COMPACT_ATOMS: atom_id res chain seq x y z
N ILE A 1 -14.00 24.70 -5.25
CA ILE A 1 -14.58 23.93 -4.11
C ILE A 1 -14.60 22.41 -4.39
N ALA A 2 -14.47 21.95 -5.64
CA ALA A 2 -14.46 20.51 -5.97
C ALA A 2 -13.10 19.81 -5.76
N LYS A 3 -12.02 20.53 -5.54
CA LYS A 3 -10.66 19.97 -5.38
C LYS A 3 -10.40 19.26 -4.03
N GLU A 4 -11.24 19.47 -3.03
CA GLU A 4 -11.05 18.88 -1.68
C GLU A 4 -11.66 17.48 -1.53
N ALA A 5 -12.42 16.99 -2.50
CA ALA A 5 -13.10 15.70 -2.41
C ALA A 5 -12.22 14.49 -2.76
N VAL A 6 -11.06 14.71 -3.38
CA VAL A 6 -10.12 13.65 -3.77
C VAL A 6 -8.70 14.07 -3.39
N THR A 7 -8.04 13.26 -2.58
CA THR A 7 -6.62 13.42 -2.27
C THR A 7 -5.81 12.31 -2.92
N ILE A 8 -4.57 12.61 -3.27
CA ILE A 8 -3.64 11.64 -3.87
C ILE A 8 -2.36 11.65 -3.06
N SER A 9 -1.87 10.48 -2.71
CA SER A 9 -0.62 10.30 -1.97
C SER A 9 0.13 9.04 -2.40
N VAL A 10 1.42 8.98 -2.04
CA VAL A 10 2.19 7.74 -1.89
C VAL A 10 2.49 7.63 -0.40
N GLU A 11 2.11 6.54 0.22
CA GLU A 11 2.21 6.34 1.68
C GLU A 11 3.24 5.28 2.02
N GLU A 12 4.01 5.53 3.08
CA GLU A 12 5.11 4.65 3.50
C GLU A 12 4.64 3.25 3.88
N ASN A 13 3.51 3.15 4.58
CA ASN A 13 2.88 1.88 4.95
C ASN A 13 2.43 1.07 3.73
N VAL A 14 1.94 1.73 2.68
CA VAL A 14 1.51 1.08 1.44
C VAL A 14 2.73 0.59 0.65
N GLU A 15 3.78 1.41 0.54
CA GLU A 15 5.03 1.00 -0.09
C GLU A 15 5.70 -0.15 0.68
N LEU A 16 5.68 -0.11 2.02
CA LEU A 16 6.24 -1.18 2.86
C LEU A 16 5.58 -2.53 2.57
N MET A 17 4.27 -2.57 2.56
CA MET A 17 3.52 -3.81 2.31
C MET A 17 3.69 -4.29 0.87
N SER A 18 3.70 -3.37 -0.09
CA SER A 18 3.89 -3.66 -1.51
C SER A 18 5.30 -4.22 -1.78
N ILE A 19 6.33 -3.62 -1.19
CA ILE A 19 7.71 -4.07 -1.34
C ILE A 19 7.95 -5.40 -0.61
N LEU A 20 7.38 -5.59 0.59
CA LEU A 20 7.45 -6.89 1.27
C LEU A 20 6.79 -7.99 0.43
N ALA A 21 5.61 -7.73 -0.15
CA ALA A 21 4.93 -8.66 -1.05
C ALA A 21 5.77 -8.94 -2.32
N ARG A 22 6.38 -7.90 -2.91
CA ARG A 22 7.30 -8.03 -4.06
C ARG A 22 8.51 -8.91 -3.70
N THR A 23 9.18 -8.63 -2.59
CA THR A 23 10.35 -9.39 -2.10
C THR A 23 9.96 -10.84 -1.77
N SER A 24 8.70 -11.08 -1.37
CA SER A 24 8.15 -12.41 -1.13
C SER A 24 7.77 -13.17 -2.40
N GLY A 25 8.00 -12.59 -3.58
CA GLY A 25 7.74 -13.23 -4.87
C GLY A 25 6.27 -13.21 -5.30
N PHE A 26 5.45 -12.32 -4.76
CA PHE A 26 4.05 -12.21 -5.16
C PHE A 26 3.97 -11.67 -6.59
N ARG A 27 3.38 -12.47 -7.50
CA ARG A 27 3.35 -12.17 -8.93
C ARG A 27 2.77 -10.79 -9.24
N GLU A 28 1.68 -10.42 -8.59
CA GLU A 28 0.95 -9.17 -8.78
C GLU A 28 1.79 -7.94 -8.44
N TYR A 29 2.76 -8.07 -7.54
CA TYR A 29 3.71 -7.01 -7.18
C TYR A 29 5.01 -7.06 -7.98
N ASN A 30 5.15 -8.05 -8.87
CA ASN A 30 6.31 -8.25 -9.74
C ASN A 30 6.00 -8.07 -11.23
N MET A 31 4.83 -7.50 -11.57
CA MET A 31 4.41 -7.31 -12.97
C MET A 31 5.16 -6.17 -13.65
N SER A 32 5.53 -5.13 -12.91
CA SER A 32 6.28 -3.98 -13.44
C SER A 32 7.78 -4.23 -13.34
N GLN A 33 8.34 -4.78 -14.42
CA GLN A 33 9.79 -4.96 -14.56
C GLN A 33 10.35 -3.87 -15.49
N GLY A 34 11.59 -3.46 -15.24
CA GLY A 34 12.29 -2.48 -16.09
C GLY A 34 11.97 -1.01 -15.78
N ILE A 35 11.05 -0.72 -14.86
CA ILE A 35 10.85 0.62 -14.33
C ILE A 35 11.95 0.92 -13.31
N GLN A 36 12.59 2.08 -13.38
CA GLN A 36 13.72 2.44 -12.52
C GLN A 36 13.44 2.22 -11.05
N TYR A 37 12.27 2.62 -10.57
CA TYR A 37 11.88 2.40 -9.18
C TYR A 37 11.87 0.92 -8.78
N CYS A 38 11.35 0.06 -9.64
CA CYS A 38 11.35 -1.39 -9.38
C CYS A 38 12.77 -1.98 -9.40
N ILE A 39 13.66 -1.45 -10.23
CA ILE A 39 15.08 -1.83 -10.24
C ILE A 39 15.74 -1.42 -8.92
N ASP A 40 15.45 -0.22 -8.42
CA ASP A 40 15.98 0.28 -7.15
C ASP A 40 15.46 -0.55 -5.98
N VAL A 41 14.17 -0.93 -5.98
CA VAL A 41 13.58 -1.85 -5.01
C VAL A 41 14.29 -3.20 -5.03
N ASP A 42 14.44 -3.82 -6.19
CA ASP A 42 15.06 -5.15 -6.31
C ASP A 42 16.55 -5.12 -5.89
N LYS A 43 17.25 -4.03 -6.19
CA LYS A 43 18.63 -3.83 -5.78
C LYS A 43 18.77 -3.66 -4.27
N TRP A 44 17.86 -2.94 -3.62
CA TRP A 44 17.90 -2.67 -2.18
C TRP A 44 17.43 -3.90 -1.37
N PHE A 45 16.29 -4.46 -1.74
CA PHE A 45 15.63 -5.51 -0.97
C PHE A 45 15.96 -6.94 -1.42
N GLY A 46 16.60 -7.14 -2.57
CA GLY A 46 16.93 -8.46 -3.09
C GLY A 46 17.81 -9.32 -2.18
N GLN A 47 18.64 -8.69 -1.35
CA GLN A 47 19.44 -9.39 -0.34
C GLN A 47 18.61 -9.93 0.85
N TYR A 48 17.35 -9.50 1.00
CA TYR A 48 16.46 -9.88 2.10
C TYR A 48 15.43 -10.94 1.73
N THR A 49 15.58 -11.62 0.60
CA THR A 49 14.65 -12.69 0.17
C THR A 49 14.55 -13.86 1.15
N ASN A 50 15.56 -14.06 2.01
CA ASN A 50 15.57 -15.06 3.09
C ASN A 50 15.14 -14.48 4.45
N HIS A 51 14.67 -13.23 4.50
CA HIS A 51 14.25 -12.61 5.76
C HIS A 51 13.03 -13.32 6.36
N PRO A 52 12.94 -13.47 7.71
CA PRO A 52 11.81 -14.16 8.35
C PRO A 52 10.42 -13.59 8.02
N ALA A 53 10.32 -12.29 7.76
CA ALA A 53 9.06 -11.67 7.33
C ALA A 53 8.66 -12.10 5.92
N VAL A 54 9.62 -12.29 5.02
CA VAL A 54 9.38 -12.79 3.64
C VAL A 54 8.82 -14.21 3.69
N ALA A 55 9.47 -15.10 4.45
CA ALA A 55 8.97 -16.47 4.65
C ALA A 55 7.57 -16.47 5.27
N TYR A 56 7.32 -15.59 6.23
CA TYR A 56 6.01 -15.45 6.86
C TYR A 56 4.94 -14.96 5.88
N MET A 57 5.22 -13.98 5.04
CA MET A 57 4.30 -13.52 4.00
C MET A 57 3.95 -14.64 3.01
N GLN A 58 4.92 -15.46 2.62
CA GLN A 58 4.69 -16.63 1.77
C GLN A 58 3.76 -17.65 2.45
N GLN A 59 3.92 -17.88 3.76
CA GLN A 59 3.02 -18.74 4.56
C GLN A 59 1.61 -18.14 4.64
N LEU A 60 1.48 -16.83 4.85
CA LEU A 60 0.19 -16.14 4.88
C LEU A 60 -0.54 -16.28 3.55
N ARG A 61 0.17 -16.13 2.43
CA ARG A 61 -0.41 -16.37 1.10
C ARG A 61 -0.88 -17.80 0.94
N LYS A 62 -0.05 -18.78 1.29
CA LYS A 62 -0.36 -20.21 1.14
C LYS A 62 -1.53 -20.64 2.03
N ASN A 63 -1.56 -20.21 3.28
CA ASN A 63 -2.48 -20.72 4.29
C ASN A 63 -3.79 -19.94 4.35
N TYR A 64 -3.77 -18.64 4.04
CA TYR A 64 -4.91 -17.75 4.21
C TYR A 64 -5.29 -17.00 2.92
N GLY A 65 -4.55 -17.20 1.84
CA GLY A 65 -4.81 -16.52 0.58
C GLY A 65 -4.51 -15.02 0.61
N ILE A 66 -3.64 -14.57 1.54
CA ILE A 66 -3.24 -13.16 1.62
C ILE A 66 -2.49 -12.77 0.34
N SER A 67 -3.16 -11.99 -0.51
CA SER A 67 -2.67 -11.54 -1.82
C SER A 67 -3.51 -10.35 -2.29
N TYR A 68 -3.10 -9.65 -3.33
CA TYR A 68 -3.86 -8.58 -3.98
C TYR A 68 -4.46 -7.56 -3.00
N ASP A 69 -5.78 -7.45 -2.98
CA ASP A 69 -6.58 -6.56 -2.14
C ASP A 69 -6.43 -6.82 -0.64
N ALA A 70 -6.16 -8.07 -0.20
CA ALA A 70 -5.89 -8.33 1.21
C ALA A 70 -4.59 -7.68 1.69
N VAL A 71 -3.56 -7.64 0.85
CA VAL A 71 -2.31 -6.91 1.14
C VAL A 71 -2.59 -5.41 1.25
N ALA A 72 -3.35 -4.86 0.29
CA ALA A 72 -3.72 -3.45 0.27
C ALA A 72 -4.61 -3.06 1.48
N SER A 73 -5.57 -3.92 1.85
CA SER A 73 -6.43 -3.71 3.02
C SER A 73 -5.61 -3.60 4.31
N MET A 74 -4.62 -4.47 4.50
CA MET A 74 -3.71 -4.36 5.64
C MET A 74 -2.85 -3.11 5.55
N ALA A 75 -2.30 -2.81 4.37
CA ALA A 75 -1.41 -1.68 4.17
C ALA A 75 -2.03 -0.36 4.63
N ILE A 76 -3.27 -0.05 4.23
CA ILE A 76 -3.96 1.18 4.63
C ILE A 76 -4.38 1.22 6.10
N SER A 77 -4.30 0.10 6.79
CA SER A 77 -4.62 -0.04 8.22
C SER A 77 -3.39 0.10 9.12
N LEU A 78 -2.23 0.32 8.53
CA LEU A 78 -0.95 0.50 9.23
C LEU A 78 -0.54 1.98 9.25
N GLU A 79 0.28 2.31 10.23
CA GLU A 79 0.99 3.58 10.36
C GLU A 79 2.48 3.32 10.58
N CYS A 80 3.32 4.05 9.84
CA CYS A 80 4.76 4.10 10.05
C CYS A 80 5.11 5.40 10.78
N ALA A 81 5.47 5.32 12.05
CA ALA A 81 5.81 6.48 12.85
C ALA A 81 6.91 6.17 13.87
N HIS A 82 7.82 7.09 14.08
CA HIS A 82 8.90 6.98 15.07
C HIS A 82 9.73 5.68 14.97
N GLY A 83 10.02 5.23 13.76
CA GLY A 83 10.79 4.00 13.54
C GLY A 83 10.02 2.70 13.84
N LYS A 84 8.71 2.78 13.93
CA LYS A 84 7.84 1.64 14.25
C LYS A 84 6.65 1.59 13.31
N VAL A 85 6.24 0.38 12.96
CA VAL A 85 4.99 0.10 12.26
C VAL A 85 3.95 -0.40 13.27
N SER A 86 2.80 0.21 13.29
CA SER A 86 1.69 -0.15 14.17
C SER A 86 0.37 -0.24 13.41
N LEU A 87 -0.56 -1.01 13.95
CA LEU A 87 -1.92 -1.04 13.45
C LEU A 87 -2.66 0.20 13.95
N LEU A 88 -3.35 0.88 13.05
CA LEU A 88 -4.27 1.95 13.43
C LEU A 88 -5.40 1.42 14.33
N PRO A 89 -6.03 2.25 15.17
CA PRO A 89 -7.16 1.84 16.00
C PRO A 89 -8.40 1.59 15.13
N ILE A 90 -8.42 0.44 14.48
CA ILE A 90 -9.53 -0.01 13.63
C ILE A 90 -10.20 -1.23 14.23
N GLU A 91 -11.48 -1.39 13.96
CA GLU A 91 -12.17 -2.64 14.29
C GLU A 91 -11.65 -3.77 13.39
N LYS A 92 -11.34 -4.92 13.99
CA LYS A 92 -10.76 -6.07 13.26
C LYS A 92 -11.65 -6.57 12.11
N ASN A 93 -12.95 -6.39 12.21
CA ASN A 93 -13.94 -6.74 11.17
C ASN A 93 -13.87 -5.85 9.91
N LEU A 94 -13.13 -4.74 9.95
CA LEU A 94 -12.88 -3.89 8.79
C LEU A 94 -11.69 -4.35 7.93
N LEU A 95 -10.85 -5.24 8.47
CA LEU A 95 -9.83 -5.90 7.69
C LEU A 95 -10.46 -6.90 6.72
N ASP A 96 -9.78 -7.16 5.62
CA ASP A 96 -10.17 -8.26 4.72
C ASP A 96 -10.28 -9.58 5.51
N LYS A 97 -11.31 -10.36 5.23
CA LYS A 97 -11.64 -11.62 5.95
C LYS A 97 -10.48 -12.61 6.01
N ARG A 98 -9.57 -12.57 5.04
CA ARG A 98 -8.37 -13.43 5.02
C ARG A 98 -7.43 -13.16 6.18
N TRP A 99 -7.53 -11.99 6.84
CA TRP A 99 -6.78 -11.66 8.05
C TRP A 99 -7.44 -12.10 9.36
N GLU A 100 -8.67 -12.60 9.31
CA GLU A 100 -9.47 -12.93 10.51
C GLU A 100 -8.75 -13.93 11.46
N ASN A 101 -8.13 -14.95 10.88
CA ASN A 101 -7.43 -16.01 11.62
C ASN A 101 -5.91 -15.83 11.70
N VAL A 102 -5.40 -14.68 11.29
CA VAL A 102 -3.98 -14.34 11.38
C VAL A 102 -3.69 -13.68 12.72
N SER A 103 -2.61 -14.10 13.39
CA SER A 103 -2.10 -13.40 14.57
C SER A 103 -1.50 -12.06 14.14
N LEU A 104 -2.23 -10.97 14.40
CA LEU A 104 -1.77 -9.62 14.06
C LEU A 104 -0.52 -9.22 14.86
N ASP A 105 -0.38 -9.68 16.10
CA ASP A 105 0.83 -9.44 16.91
C ASP A 105 2.05 -10.07 16.26
N THR A 106 1.95 -11.34 15.85
CA THR A 106 3.04 -12.03 15.14
C THR A 106 3.36 -11.34 13.82
N PHE A 107 2.34 -10.95 13.07
CA PHE A 107 2.51 -10.22 11.83
C PHE A 107 3.26 -8.90 12.04
N LEU A 108 2.84 -8.09 13.02
CA LEU A 108 3.47 -6.80 13.33
C LEU A 108 4.91 -6.96 13.81
N VAL A 109 5.23 -7.98 14.60
CA VAL A 109 6.62 -8.29 15.00
C VAL A 109 7.48 -8.57 13.77
N LYS A 110 7.00 -9.41 12.83
CA LYS A 110 7.73 -9.72 11.59
C LYS A 110 7.88 -8.50 10.69
N LEU A 111 6.81 -7.72 10.55
CA LEU A 111 6.81 -6.51 9.72
C LEU A 111 7.78 -5.46 10.28
N ASN A 112 7.78 -5.23 11.60
CA ASN A 112 8.71 -4.31 12.23
C ASN A 112 10.17 -4.78 12.09
N SER A 113 10.44 -6.09 12.21
CA SER A 113 11.78 -6.63 11.92
C SER A 113 12.20 -6.29 10.49
N PHE A 114 11.35 -6.55 9.49
CA PHE A 114 11.64 -6.22 8.10
C PHE A 114 11.87 -4.71 7.91
N TYR A 115 11.01 -3.88 8.45
CA TYR A 115 11.11 -2.41 8.37
C TYR A 115 12.45 -1.89 8.89
N ASN A 116 12.90 -2.38 10.05
CA ASN A 116 14.13 -1.94 10.68
C ASN A 116 15.39 -2.59 10.05
N ASP A 117 15.36 -3.89 9.82
CA ASP A 117 16.53 -4.64 9.32
C ASP A 117 16.88 -4.23 7.87
N THR A 118 15.88 -3.85 7.10
CA THR A 118 16.07 -3.39 5.71
C THR A 118 16.35 -1.90 5.58
N HIS A 119 16.30 -1.15 6.69
CA HIS A 119 16.34 0.32 6.66
C HIS A 119 15.28 0.91 5.72
N PHE A 120 14.05 0.40 5.82
CA PHE A 120 12.98 0.75 4.90
C PHE A 120 12.70 2.25 4.84
N HIS A 121 12.68 2.92 5.99
CA HIS A 121 12.46 4.37 6.06
C HIS A 121 13.49 5.16 5.25
N ASP A 122 14.76 4.75 5.29
CA ASP A 122 15.81 5.40 4.51
C ASP A 122 15.59 5.21 3.00
N PHE A 123 15.14 4.02 2.58
CA PHE A 123 14.75 3.78 1.20
C PHE A 123 13.57 4.66 0.79
N TYR A 124 12.53 4.75 1.61
CA TYR A 124 11.36 5.60 1.35
C TYR A 124 11.75 7.07 1.19
N LEU A 125 12.55 7.60 2.12
CA LEU A 125 13.01 9.00 2.07
C LEU A 125 13.86 9.31 0.82
N ARG A 126 14.69 8.37 0.37
CA ARG A 126 15.49 8.54 -0.86
C ARG A 126 14.63 8.70 -2.11
N HIS A 127 13.40 8.22 -2.10
CA HIS A 127 12.48 8.28 -3.24
C HIS A 127 11.38 9.33 -3.07
N ILE A 128 11.41 10.14 -2.02
CA ILE A 128 10.34 11.11 -1.72
C ILE A 128 10.08 12.10 -2.86
N GLU A 129 11.12 12.54 -3.56
CA GLU A 129 10.97 13.44 -4.71
C GLU A 129 10.29 12.75 -5.90
N LEU A 130 10.58 11.47 -6.11
CA LEU A 130 9.90 10.67 -7.13
C LEU A 130 8.42 10.54 -6.79
N TYR A 131 8.08 10.24 -5.55
CA TYR A 131 6.69 10.14 -5.08
C TYR A 131 5.95 11.46 -5.28
N ASN A 132 6.53 12.57 -4.87
CA ASN A 132 5.93 13.89 -5.04
C ASN A 132 5.67 14.23 -6.51
N ARG A 133 6.65 14.01 -7.40
CA ARG A 133 6.49 14.22 -8.84
C ARG A 133 5.39 13.34 -9.43
N THR A 134 5.31 12.07 -8.98
CA THR A 134 4.29 11.15 -9.46
C THR A 134 2.89 11.59 -9.02
N VAL A 135 2.75 12.01 -7.76
CA VAL A 135 1.50 12.57 -7.23
C VAL A 135 1.09 13.82 -8.00
N ASP A 136 2.02 14.75 -8.26
CA ASP A 136 1.72 15.98 -8.99
C ASP A 136 1.30 15.69 -10.43
N LYS A 137 1.97 14.73 -11.09
CA LYS A 137 1.61 14.33 -12.44
C LYS A 137 0.20 13.72 -12.49
N VAL A 138 -0.15 12.84 -11.56
CA VAL A 138 -1.49 12.24 -11.50
C VAL A 138 -2.55 13.30 -11.18
N LYS A 139 -2.26 14.27 -10.31
CA LYS A 139 -3.16 15.39 -10.06
C LYS A 139 -3.42 16.22 -11.34
N GLN A 140 -2.38 16.46 -12.13
CA GLN A 140 -2.51 17.21 -13.38
C GLN A 140 -3.26 16.40 -14.45
N ASP A 141 -2.93 15.13 -14.62
CA ASP A 141 -3.43 14.31 -15.73
C ASP A 141 -4.83 13.73 -15.43
N VAL A 142 -5.16 13.45 -14.17
CA VAL A 142 -6.40 12.75 -13.81
C VAL A 142 -7.42 13.67 -13.13
N LEU A 143 -6.98 14.50 -12.19
CA LEU A 143 -7.92 15.37 -11.45
C LEU A 143 -8.32 16.63 -12.24
N ALA A 144 -7.59 17.01 -13.28
CA ALA A 144 -7.96 18.14 -14.13
C ALA A 144 -9.33 17.92 -14.79
N ASP A 145 -9.60 16.68 -15.21
CA ASP A 145 -10.82 16.29 -15.92
C ASP A 145 -11.85 15.59 -15.01
N PHE A 146 -11.58 15.49 -13.71
CA PHE A 146 -12.50 14.81 -12.77
C PHE A 146 -13.71 15.69 -12.46
N ASP A 147 -14.88 15.35 -13.04
CA ASP A 147 -16.17 15.99 -12.76
C ASP A 147 -16.98 15.22 -11.71
N LYS A 148 -16.78 15.58 -10.43
CA LYS A 148 -17.57 15.02 -9.32
C LYS A 148 -19.07 15.23 -9.52
N ALA A 149 -19.48 16.37 -10.09
CA ALA A 149 -20.88 16.68 -10.30
C ALA A 149 -21.52 15.73 -11.33
N TRP A 150 -20.74 15.26 -12.31
CA TRP A 150 -21.18 14.23 -13.23
C TRP A 150 -21.46 12.92 -12.50
N TYR A 151 -20.56 12.48 -11.60
CA TYR A 151 -20.77 11.27 -10.80
C TYR A 151 -21.99 11.37 -9.89
N ASP A 152 -22.18 12.52 -9.21
CA ASP A 152 -23.36 12.75 -8.35
C ASP A 152 -24.66 12.67 -9.16
N ARG A 153 -24.67 13.19 -10.40
CA ARG A 153 -25.83 13.08 -11.31
C ARG A 153 -26.05 11.65 -11.81
N PHE A 154 -24.97 10.97 -12.20
CA PHE A 154 -25.03 9.61 -12.74
C PHE A 154 -25.57 8.61 -11.72
N TYR A 155 -25.11 8.68 -10.48
CA TYR A 155 -25.55 7.79 -9.40
C TYR A 155 -26.82 8.30 -8.67
N GLY A 156 -27.34 9.45 -9.02
CA GLY A 156 -28.57 10.01 -8.44
C GLY A 156 -28.49 10.40 -6.97
N LYS A 157 -27.27 10.52 -6.42
CA LYS A 157 -27.04 10.90 -5.01
C LYS A 157 -25.70 11.63 -4.85
N LYS A 158 -25.70 12.62 -3.93
CA LYS A 158 -24.47 13.32 -3.56
C LYS A 158 -23.59 12.40 -2.71
N ILE A 159 -22.38 12.12 -3.20
CA ILE A 159 -21.38 11.38 -2.46
C ILE A 159 -20.76 12.34 -1.44
N LYS A 160 -20.99 12.06 -0.15
CA LYS A 160 -20.43 12.84 0.97
C LYS A 160 -19.05 12.37 1.42
N THR A 161 -18.55 11.31 0.81
CA THR A 161 -17.28 10.64 1.17
C THR A 161 -16.11 11.33 0.49
N THR A 162 -15.02 11.51 1.21
CA THR A 162 -13.72 11.90 0.64
C THR A 162 -13.05 10.66 0.05
N PHE A 163 -12.55 10.78 -1.17
CA PHE A 163 -11.78 9.72 -1.79
C PHE A 163 -10.29 9.96 -1.58
N HIS A 164 -9.60 8.94 -1.09
CA HIS A 164 -8.16 8.91 -0.97
C HIS A 164 -7.59 7.96 -2.02
N VAL A 165 -6.88 8.49 -3.00
CA VAL A 165 -6.17 7.69 -4.00
C VAL A 165 -4.75 7.51 -3.49
N ILE A 166 -4.44 6.32 -2.97
CA ILE A 166 -3.09 5.97 -2.53
C ILE A 166 -2.42 5.19 -3.66
N MET A 167 -1.32 5.72 -4.16
CA MET A 167 -0.58 5.12 -5.24
C MET A 167 0.41 4.12 -4.68
N GLY A 168 0.34 2.86 -5.13
CA GLY A 168 1.35 1.84 -4.86
C GLY A 168 2.30 1.74 -6.06
N MET A 169 3.56 2.12 -5.87
CA MET A 169 4.52 2.22 -6.96
C MET A 169 4.92 0.86 -7.56
N THR A 170 4.66 -0.23 -6.85
CA THR A 170 4.93 -1.61 -7.31
C THR A 170 3.66 -2.42 -7.59
N ASN A 171 2.46 -1.81 -7.52
CA ASN A 171 1.19 -2.53 -7.65
C ASN A 171 0.88 -3.07 -9.07
N GLY A 172 1.74 -2.86 -10.05
CA GLY A 172 1.45 -3.22 -11.43
C GLY A 172 0.20 -2.50 -11.95
N GLY A 173 -0.74 -3.24 -12.52
CA GLY A 173 -2.03 -2.70 -13.00
C GLY A 173 -3.19 -2.88 -12.01
N GLY A 174 -2.91 -3.29 -10.77
CA GLY A 174 -3.96 -3.56 -9.77
C GLY A 174 -4.53 -2.28 -9.15
N ASN A 175 -5.86 -2.15 -9.18
CA ASN A 175 -6.60 -1.11 -8.45
C ASN A 175 -7.46 -1.80 -7.39
N TYR A 176 -7.32 -1.39 -6.15
CA TYR A 176 -8.05 -1.96 -5.02
C TYR A 176 -8.87 -0.87 -4.34
N GLY A 177 -10.04 -1.23 -3.83
CA GLY A 177 -10.94 -0.31 -3.13
C GLY A 177 -11.20 -0.70 -1.67
N PRO A 178 -10.18 -0.92 -0.84
CA PRO A 178 -10.41 -1.17 0.56
C PRO A 178 -10.98 0.07 1.24
N THR A 179 -11.76 -0.14 2.30
CA THR A 179 -12.36 0.95 3.08
C THR A 179 -11.68 1.06 4.44
N ARG A 180 -11.36 2.30 4.84
CA ARG A 180 -10.90 2.64 6.19
C ARG A 180 -11.89 3.59 6.82
N GLN A 181 -12.35 3.32 8.03
CA GLN A 181 -13.02 4.31 8.88
C GLN A 181 -11.95 5.14 9.59
N LEU A 182 -12.07 6.46 9.50
CA LEU A 182 -11.23 7.42 10.21
C LEU A 182 -11.92 7.82 11.51
#